data_4237d0b905ff6e5964f00f598a9a5213
#
_entry.id   4237d0b905ff6e5964f00f598a9a5213
#
_cell.length_a   1.000
_cell.length_b   1.000
_cell.length_c   1.000
_cell.angle_alpha   90.00
_cell.angle_beta   90.00
_cell.angle_gamma   90.00
#
_symmetry.space_group_name_H-M   'P 1'
#
loop_
_entity.id
_entity.type
_entity.pdbx_description
1 polymer ?
#
loop_
_entity_poly.entity_id
_entity_poly.type
_entity_poly.pdbx_seq_one_letter_code
_entity_poly.pdbx_strand_id
1 'polypeptide(L)'
;MKLKKLYFRNNLTGWNVKEVDFDNLTLLVGASGVGKTQILHALSSLSKVAQGDSENGIEWNVSFVLAEKTYVWSGQFEVVKSDAEDVYNFKQSKYNIQRESLVVDDVKIVSRDEEQLLYKGTPTVKLDGCKSAIELLKAEELISPISKGFRHIYQLQGGNIGISVSPVANHMEDLVDLQSIKEKVSLSPFDKLFLLKKNKLKEFEDIKEQFMEIFPLVEDLDFAVGSFFNDVPFPILKIKEKNVKSWILQPNISSGMRRTLAQIITLALADQGDVILIDEFENGLGVNCINQLAELILYPDVDIQVVMTSHHPYIINNIPFSKWKVVTRNASDVSIHTAEELNIGKHSKHEAFMQLIQTTAYKTGVL
;
A
#
# COMPACT_ATOMS: atom_id res chain seq x y z
N MET A 1 7.46 -9.83 4.74
CA MET A 1 6.21 -10.27 5.42
C MET A 1 5.18 -10.64 4.37
N LYS A 2 4.28 -11.62 4.63
CA LYS A 2 3.16 -11.94 3.71
C LYS A 2 1.86 -11.96 4.47
N LEU A 3 0.95 -11.05 4.13
CA LEU A 3 -0.41 -11.02 4.66
C LEU A 3 -1.16 -12.29 4.20
N LYS A 4 -1.94 -12.88 5.09
CA LYS A 4 -2.75 -14.06 4.81
C LYS A 4 -4.24 -13.77 4.89
N LYS A 5 -4.69 -13.19 6.01
CA LYS A 5 -6.09 -12.89 6.24
C LYS A 5 -6.26 -11.55 6.92
N LEU A 6 -7.36 -10.88 6.64
CA LEU A 6 -7.77 -9.65 7.30
C LEU A 6 -9.26 -9.72 7.65
N TYR A 7 -9.58 -9.41 8.88
CA TYR A 7 -10.88 -8.89 9.32
C TYR A 7 -10.69 -7.47 9.81
N PHE A 8 -11.57 -6.56 9.43
CA PHE A 8 -11.49 -5.16 9.85
C PHE A 8 -12.88 -4.55 10.01
N ARG A 9 -13.10 -3.89 11.13
CA ARG A 9 -14.34 -3.19 11.41
C ARG A 9 -14.06 -1.78 11.95
N ASN A 10 -14.85 -0.82 11.54
CA ASN A 10 -14.89 0.49 12.16
C ASN A 10 -16.23 0.64 12.91
N ASN A 11 -16.17 0.57 14.25
CA ASN A 11 -17.34 0.60 15.10
C ASN A 11 -17.99 1.99 15.17
N LEU A 12 -17.31 3.07 14.77
CA LEU A 12 -17.87 4.41 14.68
C LEU A 12 -18.79 4.57 13.46
N THR A 13 -18.34 4.08 12.30
CA THR A 13 -19.08 4.21 11.03
C THR A 13 -19.93 2.97 10.71
N GLY A 14 -19.73 1.87 11.41
CA GLY A 14 -20.38 0.58 11.17
C GLY A 14 -19.79 -0.22 10.02
N TRP A 15 -18.77 0.29 9.30
CA TRP A 15 -18.10 -0.46 8.25
C TRP A 15 -17.48 -1.75 8.77
N ASN A 16 -17.76 -2.86 8.07
CA ASN A 16 -17.33 -4.19 8.46
C ASN A 16 -16.81 -4.93 7.22
N VAL A 17 -15.49 -5.05 7.09
CA VAL A 17 -14.85 -5.92 6.10
C VAL A 17 -14.76 -7.31 6.71
N LYS A 18 -15.59 -8.24 6.20
CA LYS A 18 -15.52 -9.65 6.57
C LYS A 18 -14.16 -10.22 6.17
N GLU A 19 -13.86 -11.42 6.68
CA GLU A 19 -12.57 -12.05 6.42
C GLU A 19 -12.24 -12.09 4.91
N VAL A 20 -11.07 -11.59 4.56
CA VAL A 20 -10.49 -11.64 3.22
C VAL A 20 -9.14 -12.35 3.26
N ASP A 21 -8.94 -13.31 2.36
CA ASP A 21 -7.67 -14.01 2.17
C ASP A 21 -6.84 -13.34 1.09
N PHE A 22 -5.52 -13.27 1.31
CA PHE A 22 -4.57 -12.70 0.37
C PHE A 22 -3.60 -13.75 -0.17
N ASP A 23 -3.39 -13.69 -1.47
CA ASP A 23 -2.32 -14.39 -2.20
C ASP A 23 -1.12 -13.46 -2.45
N ASN A 24 -0.06 -13.94 -3.10
CA ASN A 24 1.05 -13.09 -3.54
C ASN A 24 0.57 -11.99 -4.48
N LEU A 25 -0.41 -12.30 -5.33
CA LEU A 25 -1.16 -11.31 -6.10
C LEU A 25 -2.65 -11.47 -5.80
N THR A 26 -3.30 -10.42 -5.35
CA THR A 26 -4.73 -10.38 -5.09
C THR A 26 -5.36 -9.23 -5.88
N LEU A 27 -6.27 -9.55 -6.80
CA LEU A 27 -7.04 -8.57 -7.54
C LEU A 27 -8.46 -8.46 -6.97
N LEU A 28 -8.78 -7.31 -6.38
CA LEU A 28 -10.13 -6.98 -5.90
C LEU A 28 -10.97 -6.46 -7.05
N VAL A 29 -12.02 -7.17 -7.42
CA VAL A 29 -12.95 -6.79 -8.48
C VAL A 29 -14.37 -6.65 -7.95
N GLY A 30 -15.23 -5.91 -8.66
CA GLY A 30 -16.63 -5.70 -8.27
C GLY A 30 -17.13 -4.32 -8.65
N ALA A 31 -18.41 -4.04 -8.44
CA ALA A 31 -19.05 -2.76 -8.73
C ALA A 31 -18.35 -1.57 -8.03
N SER A 32 -18.60 -0.35 -8.50
CA SER A 32 -18.13 0.84 -7.78
C SER A 32 -18.86 0.99 -6.44
N GLY A 33 -18.17 1.42 -5.40
CA GLY A 33 -18.75 1.67 -4.07
C GLY A 33 -18.96 0.44 -3.19
N VAL A 34 -18.56 -0.77 -3.61
CA VAL A 34 -18.71 -2.00 -2.80
C VAL A 34 -17.66 -2.15 -1.68
N GLY A 35 -16.67 -1.27 -1.61
CA GLY A 35 -15.67 -1.28 -0.53
C GLY A 35 -14.29 -1.84 -0.89
N LYS A 36 -13.96 -2.01 -2.18
CA LYS A 36 -12.60 -2.44 -2.59
C LYS A 36 -11.49 -1.55 -2.00
N THR A 37 -11.62 -0.23 -2.17
CA THR A 37 -10.72 0.77 -1.59
C THR A 37 -10.67 0.69 -0.06
N GLN A 38 -11.77 0.33 0.61
CA GLN A 38 -11.82 0.18 2.08
C GLN A 38 -10.93 -0.97 2.58
N ILE A 39 -10.81 -2.05 1.80
CA ILE A 39 -9.89 -3.15 2.11
C ILE A 39 -8.43 -2.66 2.07
N LEU A 40 -8.06 -1.90 1.04
CA LEU A 40 -6.73 -1.31 0.93
C LEU A 40 -6.46 -0.29 2.06
N HIS A 41 -7.46 0.55 2.38
CA HIS A 41 -7.38 1.50 3.49
C HIS A 41 -7.19 0.77 4.83
N ALA A 42 -7.90 -0.33 5.07
CA ALA A 42 -7.74 -1.12 6.28
C ALA A 42 -6.30 -1.61 6.44
N LEU A 43 -5.68 -2.15 5.38
CA LEU A 43 -4.27 -2.56 5.41
C LEU A 43 -3.32 -1.39 5.65
N SER A 44 -3.56 -0.25 4.99
CA SER A 44 -2.78 0.98 5.19
C SER A 44 -2.94 1.54 6.60
N SER A 45 -4.15 1.48 7.17
CA SER A 45 -4.46 1.87 8.55
C SER A 45 -3.68 1.00 9.54
N LEU A 46 -3.69 -0.32 9.37
CA LEU A 46 -2.93 -1.24 10.24
C LEU A 46 -1.41 -1.00 10.15
N SER A 47 -0.89 -0.66 8.96
CA SER A 47 0.50 -0.23 8.83
C SER A 47 0.82 0.99 9.70
N LYS A 48 -0.05 2.00 9.71
CA LYS A 48 0.11 3.20 10.55
C LYS A 48 -0.05 2.90 12.03
N VAL A 49 -1.04 2.07 12.41
CA VAL A 49 -1.22 1.63 13.80
C VAL A 49 0.00 0.89 14.32
N ALA A 50 0.61 0.03 13.51
CA ALA A 50 1.86 -0.63 13.85
C ALA A 50 3.07 0.33 14.01
N GLN A 51 2.93 1.57 13.53
CA GLN A 51 3.91 2.66 13.65
C GLN A 51 3.56 3.69 14.72
N GLY A 52 2.48 3.46 15.47
CA GLY A 52 2.10 4.26 16.64
C GLY A 52 0.97 5.26 16.41
N ASP A 53 0.33 5.24 15.25
CA ASP A 53 -0.91 5.99 15.01
C ASP A 53 -2.07 5.35 15.78
N SER A 54 -3.09 6.16 16.10
CA SER A 54 -4.34 5.68 16.69
C SER A 54 -5.52 6.08 15.81
N GLU A 55 -6.55 5.22 15.75
CA GLU A 55 -7.72 5.45 14.90
C GLU A 55 -9.01 5.10 15.67
N ASN A 56 -9.96 6.03 15.65
CA ASN A 56 -11.21 5.93 16.42
C ASN A 56 -12.04 4.71 16.01
N GLY A 57 -12.29 3.84 16.97
CA GLY A 57 -13.29 2.77 16.89
C GLY A 57 -12.94 1.62 15.96
N ILE A 58 -11.71 1.51 15.46
CA ILE A 58 -11.33 0.36 14.62
C ILE A 58 -11.11 -0.90 15.47
N GLU A 59 -11.49 -2.02 14.89
CA GLU A 59 -11.24 -3.37 15.37
C GLU A 59 -10.64 -4.18 14.24
N TRP A 60 -9.60 -4.97 14.53
CA TRP A 60 -8.90 -5.74 13.51
C TRP A 60 -8.50 -7.13 13.99
N ASN A 61 -8.35 -8.01 13.02
CA ASN A 61 -7.68 -9.28 13.15
C ASN A 61 -6.94 -9.55 11.84
N VAL A 62 -5.61 -9.55 11.87
CA VAL A 62 -4.77 -9.78 10.69
C VAL A 62 -3.83 -10.93 10.95
N SER A 63 -3.79 -11.89 10.03
CA SER A 63 -2.80 -12.96 10.05
C SER A 63 -1.78 -12.78 8.92
N PHE A 64 -0.54 -13.10 9.22
CA PHE A 64 0.58 -12.98 8.27
C PHE A 64 1.67 -14.00 8.57
N VAL A 65 2.51 -14.26 7.58
CA VAL A 65 3.69 -15.11 7.72
C VAL A 65 4.96 -14.24 7.61
N LEU A 66 5.88 -14.45 8.52
CA LEU A 66 7.18 -13.78 8.54
C LEU A 66 8.24 -14.76 9.05
N ALA A 67 9.34 -14.95 8.28
CA ALA A 67 10.39 -15.91 8.60
C ALA A 67 9.82 -17.31 8.98
N GLU A 68 8.93 -17.83 8.13
CA GLU A 68 8.26 -19.15 8.24
C GLU A 68 7.33 -19.33 9.45
N LYS A 69 7.19 -18.30 10.31
CA LYS A 69 6.25 -18.32 11.44
C LYS A 69 4.94 -17.65 11.07
N THR A 70 3.86 -18.17 11.65
CA THR A 70 2.51 -17.62 11.52
C THR A 70 2.21 -16.68 12.67
N TYR A 71 1.75 -15.48 12.35
CA TYR A 71 1.39 -14.45 13.30
C TYR A 71 -0.09 -14.09 13.16
N VAL A 72 -0.75 -13.86 14.29
CA VAL A 72 -2.09 -13.29 14.33
C VAL A 72 -2.05 -12.08 15.26
N TRP A 73 -2.30 -10.89 14.70
CA TRP A 73 -2.37 -9.64 15.43
C TRP A 73 -3.81 -9.12 15.42
N SER A 74 -4.38 -8.94 16.59
CA SER A 74 -5.74 -8.45 16.75
C SER A 74 -5.79 -7.34 17.79
N GLY A 75 -6.75 -6.45 17.66
CA GLY A 75 -6.96 -5.38 18.63
C GLY A 75 -8.20 -4.56 18.34
N GLN A 76 -8.46 -3.61 19.25
CA GLN A 76 -9.57 -2.68 19.15
C GLN A 76 -9.23 -1.38 19.87
N PHE A 77 -9.51 -0.26 19.20
CA PHE A 77 -9.52 1.06 19.83
C PHE A 77 -10.89 1.40 20.41
N GLU A 78 -10.90 2.27 21.40
CA GLU A 78 -12.11 2.87 21.96
C GLU A 78 -12.92 3.60 20.88
N VAL A 79 -14.24 3.68 21.13
CA VAL A 79 -15.15 4.48 20.29
C VAL A 79 -15.46 5.77 21.02
N VAL A 80 -14.91 6.87 20.53
CA VAL A 80 -15.22 8.21 21.05
C VAL A 80 -16.18 8.88 20.08
N LYS A 81 -17.40 9.17 20.52
CA LYS A 81 -18.37 9.95 19.75
C LYS A 81 -17.96 11.42 19.87
N SER A 82 -17.63 12.05 18.76
CA SER A 82 -17.41 13.50 18.68
C SER A 82 -18.72 14.19 18.29
N ASP A 83 -19.01 15.32 18.90
CA ASP A 83 -20.06 16.21 18.41
C ASP A 83 -19.65 16.82 17.07
N ALA A 84 -20.65 17.19 16.24
CA ALA A 84 -20.41 17.63 14.85
C ALA A 84 -19.45 18.86 14.74
N GLU A 85 -19.28 19.62 15.81
CA GLU A 85 -18.36 20.77 15.88
C GLU A 85 -16.88 20.36 15.97
N ASP A 86 -16.58 19.16 16.50
CA ASP A 86 -15.20 18.66 16.64
C ASP A 86 -14.60 18.16 15.31
N VAL A 87 -15.43 17.92 14.28
CA VAL A 87 -14.97 17.46 12.96
C VAL A 87 -14.05 18.50 12.28
N TYR A 88 -14.17 19.77 12.64
CA TYR A 88 -13.33 20.87 12.12
C TYR A 88 -12.13 21.21 13.04
N ASN A 89 -12.09 20.65 14.23
CA ASN A 89 -10.95 20.80 15.12
C ASN A 89 -9.90 19.72 14.79
N PHE A 90 -8.96 20.04 13.92
CA PHE A 90 -7.79 19.20 13.56
C PHE A 90 -6.81 18.96 14.73
N LYS A 91 -7.26 18.91 15.99
CA LYS A 91 -6.45 18.32 17.05
C LYS A 91 -6.36 16.84 16.79
N GLN A 92 -5.15 16.34 16.58
CA GLN A 92 -4.87 14.91 16.52
C GLN A 92 -5.39 14.25 17.81
N SER A 93 -6.63 13.78 17.75
CA SER A 93 -7.23 13.06 18.86
C SER A 93 -6.53 11.72 18.97
N LYS A 94 -6.04 11.38 20.15
CA LYS A 94 -5.44 10.07 20.43
C LYS A 94 -6.52 9.19 21.04
N TYR A 95 -6.61 7.95 20.58
CA TYR A 95 -7.57 6.96 21.04
C TYR A 95 -6.86 5.82 21.74
N ASN A 96 -7.39 5.35 22.86
CA ASN A 96 -6.79 4.27 23.62
C ASN A 96 -7.14 2.90 23.02
N ILE A 97 -6.20 1.98 23.11
CA ILE A 97 -6.41 0.58 22.79
C ILE A 97 -7.11 -0.08 23.99
N GLN A 98 -8.29 -0.64 23.75
CA GLN A 98 -9.06 -1.37 24.76
C GLN A 98 -8.56 -2.81 24.93
N ARG A 99 -8.18 -3.44 23.81
CA ARG A 99 -7.61 -4.78 23.80
C ARG A 99 -6.66 -4.96 22.64
N GLU A 100 -5.60 -5.73 22.86
CA GLU A 100 -4.65 -6.10 21.82
C GLU A 100 -4.03 -7.47 22.13
N SER A 101 -3.82 -8.28 21.11
CA SER A 101 -3.19 -9.58 21.23
C SER A 101 -2.29 -9.86 20.04
N LEU A 102 -1.13 -10.42 20.29
CA LEU A 102 -0.24 -10.99 19.28
C LEU A 102 0.05 -12.44 19.60
N VAL A 103 -0.26 -13.33 18.68
CA VAL A 103 -0.03 -14.77 18.75
C VAL A 103 1.00 -15.15 17.69
N VAL A 104 1.93 -16.01 18.04
CA VAL A 104 3.00 -16.53 17.15
C VAL A 104 2.99 -18.04 17.26
N ASP A 105 2.73 -18.74 16.15
CA ASP A 105 2.63 -20.22 16.12
C ASP A 105 1.79 -20.76 17.29
N ASP A 106 0.57 -20.21 17.46
CA ASP A 106 -0.40 -20.51 18.51
C ASP A 106 0.03 -20.12 19.95
N VAL A 107 1.19 -19.51 20.15
CA VAL A 107 1.65 -19.01 21.44
C VAL A 107 1.36 -17.51 21.56
N LYS A 108 0.59 -17.12 22.60
CA LYS A 108 0.29 -15.72 22.86
C LYS A 108 1.51 -14.99 23.44
N ILE A 109 2.07 -14.06 22.68
CA ILE A 109 3.26 -13.29 23.03
C ILE A 109 2.89 -11.94 23.65
N VAL A 110 1.84 -11.30 23.14
CA VAL A 110 1.30 -10.05 23.68
C VAL A 110 -0.16 -10.26 24.09
N SER A 111 -0.50 -9.77 25.24
CA SER A 111 -1.90 -9.60 25.70
C SER A 111 -2.05 -8.26 26.38
N ARG A 112 -3.01 -7.47 25.95
CA ARG A 112 -3.29 -6.14 26.49
C ARG A 112 -4.78 -5.96 26.71
N ASP A 113 -5.12 -5.40 27.84
CA ASP A 113 -6.43 -4.82 28.16
C ASP A 113 -6.26 -3.34 28.55
N GLU A 114 -7.29 -2.72 29.08
CA GLU A 114 -7.28 -1.30 29.49
C GLU A 114 -6.33 -1.01 30.67
N GLU A 115 -6.02 -2.01 31.50
CA GLU A 115 -5.24 -1.84 32.73
C GLU A 115 -3.76 -2.15 32.52
N GLN A 116 -3.44 -3.19 31.75
CA GLN A 116 -2.07 -3.69 31.64
C GLN A 116 -1.73 -4.25 30.27
N LEU A 117 -0.44 -4.24 29.97
CA LEU A 117 0.15 -4.94 28.82
C LEU A 117 1.09 -6.04 29.34
N LEU A 118 0.86 -7.25 28.88
CA LEU A 118 1.71 -8.42 29.16
C LEU A 118 2.55 -8.73 27.94
N TYR A 119 3.85 -8.90 28.13
CA TYR A 119 4.77 -9.42 27.11
C TYR A 119 5.36 -10.74 27.60
N LYS A 120 5.15 -11.82 26.83
CA LYS A 120 5.55 -13.20 27.22
C LYS A 120 5.01 -13.60 28.61
N GLY A 121 3.79 -13.18 28.92
CA GLY A 121 3.13 -13.46 30.18
C GLY A 121 3.58 -12.58 31.37
N THR A 122 4.54 -11.69 31.17
CA THR A 122 5.06 -10.79 32.22
C THR A 122 4.49 -9.38 32.03
N PRO A 123 3.95 -8.74 33.07
CA PRO A 123 3.50 -7.35 33.01
C PRO A 123 4.65 -6.40 32.65
N THR A 124 4.39 -5.49 31.71
CA THR A 124 5.32 -4.39 31.41
C THR A 124 5.10 -3.22 32.39
N VAL A 125 6.02 -2.26 32.40
CA VAL A 125 5.76 -0.95 32.99
C VAL A 125 4.58 -0.28 32.28
N LYS A 126 3.94 0.71 32.91
CA LYS A 126 2.84 1.46 32.28
C LYS A 126 3.35 2.17 31.03
N LEU A 127 2.76 1.84 29.89
CA LEU A 127 3.10 2.37 28.57
C LEU A 127 1.97 3.26 28.02
N ASP A 128 2.25 3.93 26.89
CA ASP A 128 1.28 4.81 26.21
C ASP A 128 0.04 3.99 25.76
N GLY A 129 -1.14 4.39 26.25
CA GLY A 129 -2.41 3.74 25.95
C GLY A 129 -2.83 3.79 24.48
N CYS A 130 -2.38 4.80 23.77
CA CYS A 130 -2.79 5.08 22.39
C CYS A 130 -1.94 4.39 21.32
N LYS A 131 -0.80 3.80 21.70
CA LYS A 131 0.11 3.14 20.75
C LYS A 131 -0.01 1.63 20.81
N SER A 132 0.10 0.98 19.65
CA SER A 132 0.11 -0.49 19.55
C SER A 132 1.30 -1.12 20.29
N ALA A 133 1.14 -2.34 20.75
CA ALA A 133 2.22 -3.11 21.35
C ALA A 133 3.38 -3.34 20.34
N ILE A 134 3.08 -3.40 19.03
CA ILE A 134 4.11 -3.50 17.99
C ILE A 134 5.03 -2.28 18.01
N GLU A 135 4.49 -1.07 18.13
CA GLU A 135 5.31 0.15 18.24
C GLU A 135 6.01 0.25 19.59
N LEU A 136 5.29 -0.03 20.69
CA LEU A 136 5.84 0.09 22.04
C LEU A 136 7.00 -0.88 22.30
N LEU A 137 6.93 -2.07 21.73
CA LEU A 137 7.90 -3.15 21.93
C LEU A 137 8.80 -3.38 20.70
N LYS A 138 8.89 -2.40 19.79
CA LYS A 138 9.64 -2.54 18.51
C LYS A 138 11.15 -2.84 18.65
N ALA A 139 11.72 -2.64 19.84
CA ALA A 139 13.10 -2.99 20.15
C ALA A 139 13.26 -4.46 20.57
N GLU A 140 12.16 -5.16 20.90
CA GLU A 140 12.18 -6.56 21.27
C GLU A 140 12.45 -7.45 20.06
N GLU A 141 13.27 -8.49 20.23
CA GLU A 141 13.74 -9.39 19.17
C GLU A 141 12.59 -10.00 18.34
N LEU A 142 11.50 -10.42 19.00
CA LEU A 142 10.33 -11.00 18.32
C LEU A 142 9.42 -9.96 17.65
N ILE A 143 9.43 -8.72 18.10
CA ILE A 143 8.54 -7.65 17.62
C ILE A 143 9.21 -6.81 16.53
N SER A 144 10.51 -6.61 16.60
CA SER A 144 11.28 -5.79 15.66
C SER A 144 11.05 -6.20 14.19
N PRO A 145 11.08 -7.47 13.79
CA PRO A 145 10.79 -7.88 12.42
C PRO A 145 9.35 -7.59 11.98
N ILE A 146 8.39 -7.69 12.93
CA ILE A 146 6.96 -7.39 12.66
C ILE A 146 6.79 -5.90 12.39
N SER A 147 7.34 -5.05 13.28
CA SER A 147 7.31 -3.60 13.11
C SER A 147 7.92 -3.17 11.77
N LYS A 148 9.06 -3.77 11.39
CA LYS A 148 9.66 -3.55 10.07
C LYS A 148 8.73 -3.99 8.94
N GLY A 149 8.15 -5.19 9.03
CA GLY A 149 7.25 -5.72 8.01
C GLY A 149 6.05 -4.83 7.75
N PHE A 150 5.41 -4.26 8.79
CA PHE A 150 4.30 -3.32 8.62
C PHE A 150 4.73 -1.99 8.02
N ARG A 151 5.95 -1.51 8.25
CA ARG A 151 6.49 -0.30 7.56
C ARG A 151 6.64 -0.50 6.07
N HIS A 152 6.85 -1.73 5.63
CA HIS A 152 7.02 -2.12 4.23
C HIS A 152 5.69 -2.46 3.53
N ILE A 153 4.58 -1.92 4.03
CA ILE A 153 3.30 -1.88 3.32
C ILE A 153 3.18 -0.53 2.62
N TYR A 154 3.33 -0.52 1.30
CA TYR A 154 3.32 0.69 0.48
C TYR A 154 1.98 0.85 -0.21
N GLN A 155 1.37 2.02 -0.11
CA GLN A 155 0.20 2.36 -0.92
C GLN A 155 0.62 3.27 -2.06
N LEU A 156 0.51 2.76 -3.29
CA LEU A 156 0.63 3.57 -4.49
C LEU A 156 -0.64 4.40 -4.64
N GLN A 157 -0.55 5.66 -4.26
CA GLN A 157 -1.68 6.59 -4.36
C GLN A 157 -1.95 6.96 -5.82
N GLY A 158 -3.19 6.73 -6.25
CA GLY A 158 -3.69 7.16 -7.55
C GLY A 158 -3.87 8.66 -7.72
N GLY A 159 -3.72 9.45 -6.66
CA GLY A 159 -3.89 10.90 -6.65
C GLY A 159 -2.67 11.67 -7.19
N ASN A 160 -2.76 12.97 -7.18
CA ASN A 160 -1.67 13.88 -7.57
C ASN A 160 -0.37 13.45 -6.88
N ILE A 161 0.53 12.82 -7.66
CA ILE A 161 1.94 12.76 -7.30
C ILE A 161 2.41 14.20 -7.50
N GLY A 162 2.14 15.02 -6.47
CA GLY A 162 2.51 16.41 -6.42
C GLY A 162 4.03 16.56 -6.55
N ILE A 163 4.47 17.78 -6.77
CA ILE A 163 5.86 18.11 -6.55
C ILE A 163 6.12 17.75 -5.08
N SER A 164 6.88 16.68 -4.84
CA SER A 164 7.36 16.40 -3.50
C SER A 164 8.34 17.48 -3.15
N VAL A 165 7.85 18.44 -2.40
CA VAL A 165 8.68 19.48 -1.81
C VAL A 165 9.12 18.97 -0.45
N SER A 166 9.81 17.86 -0.44
CA SER A 166 10.56 17.50 0.75
C SER A 166 11.75 18.46 0.82
N PRO A 167 12.00 19.13 1.95
CA PRO A 167 13.24 19.83 2.17
C PRO A 167 14.39 18.82 2.22
N VAL A 168 14.76 18.36 1.03
CA VAL A 168 15.68 17.25 0.76
C VAL A 168 17.10 17.55 1.26
N ALA A 169 17.41 18.83 1.52
CA ALA A 169 18.79 19.27 1.64
C ALA A 169 19.49 18.84 2.95
N ASN A 170 18.77 18.70 4.08
CA ASN A 170 19.45 18.63 5.38
C ASN A 170 19.53 17.24 6.03
N HIS A 171 18.88 16.20 5.47
CA HIS A 171 18.85 14.87 6.07
C HIS A 171 19.12 13.70 5.10
N MET A 172 19.55 13.99 3.86
CA MET A 172 19.80 12.98 2.83
C MET A 172 21.30 12.74 2.56
N GLU A 173 22.20 13.41 3.29
CA GLU A 173 23.64 13.21 3.12
C GLU A 173 24.09 11.79 3.52
N ASP A 174 23.35 11.14 4.44
CA ASP A 174 23.63 9.80 4.92
C ASP A 174 23.06 8.68 4.00
N LEU A 175 22.20 9.03 3.03
CA LEU A 175 21.56 8.04 2.14
C LEU A 175 22.40 7.87 0.86
N VAL A 176 23.48 7.11 0.96
CA VAL A 176 24.48 6.97 -0.11
C VAL A 176 24.44 5.64 -0.84
N ASP A 177 23.84 4.62 -0.26
CA ASP A 177 23.72 3.29 -0.84
C ASP A 177 22.26 2.90 -1.10
N LEU A 178 22.06 1.87 -1.93
CA LEU A 178 20.75 1.40 -2.35
C LEU A 178 19.86 1.00 -1.17
N GLN A 179 20.41 0.29 -0.18
CA GLN A 179 19.63 -0.23 0.94
C GLN A 179 19.11 0.90 1.83
N SER A 180 19.94 1.89 2.14
CA SER A 180 19.52 3.06 2.94
C SER A 180 18.41 3.87 2.24
N ILE A 181 18.47 3.98 0.90
CA ILE A 181 17.43 4.64 0.09
C ILE A 181 16.12 3.83 0.10
N LYS A 182 16.19 2.52 -0.04
CA LYS A 182 15.01 1.63 -0.01
C LYS A 182 14.31 1.68 1.33
N GLU A 183 15.04 1.54 2.42
CA GLU A 183 14.53 1.51 3.80
C GLU A 183 13.86 2.83 4.23
N LYS A 184 14.16 3.95 3.58
CA LYS A 184 13.55 5.25 3.89
C LYS A 184 12.15 5.35 3.28
N VAL A 185 11.18 4.78 3.98
CA VAL A 185 9.76 4.71 3.55
C VAL A 185 9.11 6.09 3.38
N SER A 186 9.57 7.10 4.11
CA SER A 186 9.03 8.47 4.06
C SER A 186 9.37 9.24 2.77
N LEU A 187 10.30 8.73 1.96
CA LEU A 187 10.67 9.36 0.69
C LEU A 187 9.66 9.03 -0.40
N SER A 188 9.32 10.06 -1.19
CA SER A 188 8.55 9.83 -2.40
C SER A 188 9.35 9.01 -3.43
N PRO A 189 8.69 8.32 -4.38
CA PRO A 189 9.39 7.63 -5.45
C PRO A 189 10.37 8.54 -6.19
N PHE A 190 10.00 9.80 -6.45
CA PHE A 190 10.88 10.75 -7.17
C PHE A 190 12.07 11.20 -6.32
N ASP A 191 11.93 11.34 -5.01
CA ASP A 191 13.06 11.61 -4.11
C ASP A 191 14.05 10.45 -4.12
N LYS A 192 13.54 9.20 -4.07
CA LYS A 192 14.37 8.00 -4.19
C LYS A 192 15.11 7.97 -5.53
N LEU A 193 14.41 8.24 -6.65
CA LEU A 193 15.04 8.30 -7.97
C LEU A 193 16.13 9.38 -8.06
N PHE A 194 15.90 10.54 -7.46
CA PHE A 194 16.91 11.59 -7.36
C PHE A 194 18.15 11.12 -6.61
N LEU A 195 17.98 10.43 -5.47
CA LEU A 195 19.09 9.90 -4.69
C LEU A 195 19.86 8.81 -5.43
N LEU A 196 19.19 7.93 -6.17
CA LEU A 196 19.85 6.94 -7.03
C LEU A 196 20.76 7.64 -8.04
N LYS A 197 20.28 8.68 -8.69
CA LYS A 197 21.08 9.48 -9.62
C LYS A 197 22.23 10.20 -8.93
N LYS A 198 21.96 10.91 -7.82
CA LYS A 198 22.97 11.67 -7.06
C LYS A 198 24.15 10.78 -6.67
N ASN A 199 23.86 9.55 -6.25
CA ASN A 199 24.85 8.57 -5.81
C ASN A 199 25.37 7.67 -6.95
N LYS A 200 24.97 7.91 -8.20
CA LYS A 200 25.39 7.17 -9.40
C LYS A 200 25.13 5.65 -9.29
N LEU A 201 23.99 5.29 -8.69
CA LEU A 201 23.57 3.91 -8.56
C LEU A 201 22.96 3.42 -9.88
N LYS A 202 23.25 2.15 -10.22
CA LYS A 202 22.85 1.51 -11.48
C LYS A 202 21.32 1.53 -11.67
N GLU A 203 20.57 1.39 -10.59
CA GLU A 203 19.12 1.34 -10.59
C GLU A 203 18.48 2.60 -11.20
N PHE A 204 19.17 3.72 -11.20
CA PHE A 204 18.71 4.92 -11.90
C PHE A 204 18.62 4.69 -13.41
N GLU A 205 19.67 4.14 -14.01
CA GLU A 205 19.69 3.87 -15.46
C GLU A 205 18.71 2.76 -15.83
N ASP A 206 18.61 1.69 -15.03
CA ASP A 206 17.66 0.60 -15.24
C ASP A 206 16.21 1.12 -15.24
N ILE A 207 15.82 1.97 -14.29
CA ILE A 207 14.49 2.61 -14.21
C ILE A 207 14.27 3.55 -15.40
N LYS A 208 15.28 4.32 -15.78
CA LYS A 208 15.21 5.23 -16.92
C LYS A 208 14.99 4.46 -18.23
N GLU A 209 15.71 3.37 -18.45
CA GLU A 209 15.55 2.51 -19.63
C GLU A 209 14.12 1.94 -19.69
N GLN A 210 13.61 1.36 -18.62
CA GLN A 210 12.23 0.86 -18.56
C GLN A 210 11.19 1.96 -18.86
N PHE A 211 11.41 3.16 -18.34
CA PHE A 211 10.52 4.29 -18.61
C PHE A 211 10.55 4.71 -20.09
N MET A 212 11.73 4.73 -20.72
CA MET A 212 11.90 5.07 -22.12
C MET A 212 11.35 3.98 -23.07
N GLU A 213 11.37 2.72 -22.67
CA GLU A 213 10.70 1.63 -23.40
C GLU A 213 9.18 1.83 -23.47
N ILE A 214 8.56 2.26 -22.35
CA ILE A 214 7.12 2.57 -22.31
C ILE A 214 6.78 3.83 -23.09
N PHE A 215 7.69 4.81 -23.08
CA PHE A 215 7.52 6.10 -23.74
C PHE A 215 8.61 6.35 -24.80
N PRO A 216 8.51 5.75 -25.99
CA PRO A 216 9.58 5.78 -27.01
C PRO A 216 9.92 7.18 -27.54
N LEU A 217 9.07 8.18 -27.29
CA LEU A 217 9.34 9.57 -27.61
C LEU A 217 10.24 10.26 -26.58
N VAL A 218 10.39 9.70 -25.39
CA VAL A 218 11.34 10.19 -24.38
C VAL A 218 12.74 9.79 -24.79
N GLU A 219 13.64 10.77 -24.88
CA GLU A 219 15.05 10.62 -25.22
C GLU A 219 15.93 10.54 -23.98
N ASP A 220 15.51 11.24 -22.90
CA ASP A 220 16.30 11.33 -21.66
C ASP A 220 15.41 11.69 -20.46
N LEU A 221 15.84 11.29 -19.27
CA LEU A 221 15.25 11.59 -17.99
C LEU A 221 16.34 12.10 -17.04
N ASP A 222 16.09 13.23 -16.39
CA ASP A 222 17.08 13.88 -15.55
C ASP A 222 16.41 14.73 -14.47
N PHE A 223 17.22 15.39 -13.62
CA PHE A 223 16.77 16.34 -12.62
C PHE A 223 17.41 17.71 -12.83
N ALA A 224 16.62 18.75 -12.60
CA ALA A 224 17.09 20.11 -12.37
C ALA A 224 17.05 20.39 -10.86
N VAL A 225 17.78 21.41 -10.42
CA VAL A 225 17.70 21.93 -9.06
C VAL A 225 16.89 23.22 -9.09
N GLY A 226 15.77 23.23 -8.38
CA GLY A 226 14.99 24.45 -8.10
C GLY A 226 15.29 24.97 -6.69
N SER A 227 14.85 26.18 -6.37
CA SER A 227 14.89 26.73 -5.02
C SER A 227 13.52 27.27 -4.63
N PHE A 228 13.11 27.06 -3.38
CA PHE A 228 11.95 27.69 -2.76
C PHE A 228 12.34 28.93 -1.94
N PHE A 229 11.35 29.56 -1.31
CA PHE A 229 11.56 30.61 -0.33
C PHE A 229 12.63 30.17 0.68
N ASN A 230 13.66 30.98 0.88
CA ASN A 230 14.87 30.76 1.70
C ASN A 230 15.97 29.89 1.05
N ASP A 231 16.05 29.85 -0.29
CA ASP A 231 17.11 29.18 -1.04
C ASP A 231 17.33 27.68 -0.71
N VAL A 232 16.30 27.01 -0.21
CA VAL A 232 16.37 25.55 0.01
C VAL A 232 16.27 24.84 -1.34
N PRO A 233 17.33 24.15 -1.79
CA PRO A 233 17.32 23.45 -3.07
C PRO A 233 16.41 22.23 -3.02
N PHE A 234 15.68 21.98 -4.09
CA PHE A 234 14.89 20.76 -4.26
C PHE A 234 15.01 20.21 -5.68
N PRO A 235 14.94 18.87 -5.85
CA PRO A 235 15.02 18.25 -7.16
C PRO A 235 13.71 18.44 -7.93
N ILE A 236 13.84 18.79 -9.21
CA ILE A 236 12.73 18.86 -10.17
C ILE A 236 13.01 17.84 -11.26
N LEU A 237 12.15 16.83 -11.36
CA LEU A 237 12.21 15.87 -12.47
C LEU A 237 12.03 16.61 -13.80
N LYS A 238 12.82 16.24 -14.80
CA LYS A 238 12.69 16.72 -16.17
C LYS A 238 12.86 15.58 -17.15
N ILE A 239 12.15 15.65 -18.26
CA ILE A 239 12.28 14.72 -19.38
C ILE A 239 12.66 15.48 -20.65
N LYS A 240 13.38 14.81 -21.53
CA LYS A 240 13.70 15.28 -22.87
C LYS A 240 12.96 14.42 -23.87
N GLU A 241 12.20 15.00 -24.76
CA GLU A 241 11.56 14.27 -25.85
C GLU A 241 12.32 14.46 -27.16
N LYS A 242 12.28 13.46 -28.02
CA LYS A 242 12.86 13.46 -29.36
C LYS A 242 12.29 14.61 -30.18
N ASN A 243 13.17 15.34 -30.86
CA ASN A 243 12.82 16.50 -31.68
C ASN A 243 12.21 17.71 -30.92
N VAL A 244 12.20 17.70 -29.60
CA VAL A 244 11.81 18.84 -28.75
C VAL A 244 13.06 19.58 -28.28
N LYS A 245 13.14 20.90 -28.51
CA LYS A 245 14.35 21.68 -28.17
C LYS A 245 14.61 21.85 -26.69
N SER A 246 13.55 21.95 -25.88
CA SER A 246 13.65 22.22 -24.45
C SER A 246 13.32 21.00 -23.60
N TRP A 247 13.85 20.96 -22.39
CA TRP A 247 13.43 20.02 -21.37
C TRP A 247 12.02 20.33 -20.88
N ILE A 248 11.22 19.28 -20.64
CA ILE A 248 9.89 19.37 -20.05
C ILE A 248 10.06 19.13 -18.53
N LEU A 249 9.72 20.14 -17.73
CA LEU A 249 9.83 20.05 -16.27
C LEU A 249 8.63 19.33 -15.68
N GLN A 250 8.80 18.75 -14.49
CA GLN A 250 7.84 17.93 -13.76
C GLN A 250 6.38 18.45 -13.77
N PRO A 251 6.08 19.77 -13.58
CA PRO A 251 4.71 20.25 -13.64
C PRO A 251 4.04 20.07 -15.00
N ASN A 252 4.83 20.06 -16.08
CA ASN A 252 4.37 19.94 -17.46
C ASN A 252 4.46 18.50 -18.00
N ILE A 253 5.01 17.55 -17.27
CA ILE A 253 5.00 16.14 -17.60
C ILE A 253 3.57 15.62 -17.37
N SER A 254 3.03 14.84 -18.31
CA SER A 254 1.67 14.30 -18.18
C SER A 254 1.50 13.50 -16.88
N SER A 255 0.31 13.54 -16.31
CA SER A 255 0.00 12.78 -15.09
C SER A 255 0.21 11.27 -15.27
N GLY A 256 -0.15 10.74 -16.45
CA GLY A 256 0.08 9.34 -16.80
C GLY A 256 1.55 8.96 -16.80
N MET A 257 2.41 9.77 -17.43
CA MET A 257 3.87 9.52 -17.43
C MET A 257 4.46 9.55 -16.01
N ARG A 258 4.06 10.55 -15.21
CA ARG A 258 4.53 10.64 -13.81
C ARG A 258 4.08 9.43 -12.98
N ARG A 259 2.85 8.98 -13.18
CA ARG A 259 2.30 7.80 -12.50
C ARG A 259 3.01 6.53 -12.89
N THR A 260 3.21 6.32 -14.18
CA THR A 260 3.96 5.18 -14.71
C THR A 260 5.38 5.15 -14.11
N LEU A 261 6.08 6.28 -14.13
CA LEU A 261 7.42 6.37 -13.55
C LEU A 261 7.42 6.05 -12.04
N ALA A 262 6.47 6.59 -11.28
CA ALA A 262 6.37 6.29 -9.85
C ALA A 262 6.10 4.80 -9.56
N GLN A 263 5.29 4.15 -10.39
CA GLN A 263 5.05 2.70 -10.27
C GLN A 263 6.32 1.89 -10.61
N ILE A 264 7.02 2.24 -11.69
CA ILE A 264 8.30 1.61 -12.05
C ILE A 264 9.28 1.73 -10.89
N ILE A 265 9.48 2.95 -10.35
CA ILE A 265 10.40 3.19 -9.22
C ILE A 265 10.02 2.33 -8.01
N THR A 266 8.73 2.29 -7.67
CA THR A 266 8.28 1.54 -6.50
C THR A 266 8.50 0.04 -6.68
N LEU A 267 8.22 -0.51 -7.86
CA LEU A 267 8.42 -1.93 -8.15
C LEU A 267 9.91 -2.28 -8.23
N ALA A 268 10.73 -1.45 -8.88
CA ALA A 268 12.17 -1.66 -9.02
C ALA A 268 12.92 -1.56 -7.67
N LEU A 269 12.41 -0.75 -6.74
CA LEU A 269 13.02 -0.58 -5.41
C LEU A 269 12.36 -1.43 -4.33
N ALA A 270 11.40 -2.28 -4.68
CA ALA A 270 10.78 -3.19 -3.73
C ALA A 270 11.78 -4.24 -3.23
N ASP A 271 11.65 -4.62 -1.98
CA ASP A 271 12.45 -5.69 -1.35
C ASP A 271 11.59 -6.94 -1.12
N GLN A 272 12.29 -8.06 -0.90
CA GLN A 272 11.62 -9.31 -0.58
C GLN A 272 10.70 -9.18 0.64
N GLY A 273 9.44 -9.53 0.46
CA GLY A 273 8.43 -9.47 1.52
C GLY A 273 7.74 -8.11 1.66
N ASP A 274 7.98 -7.17 0.75
CA ASP A 274 7.20 -5.94 0.67
C ASP A 274 5.76 -6.23 0.24
N VAL A 275 4.83 -5.41 0.73
CA VAL A 275 3.41 -5.45 0.36
C VAL A 275 3.05 -4.16 -0.35
N ILE A 276 2.61 -4.28 -1.61
CA ILE A 276 2.26 -3.14 -2.45
C ILE A 276 0.74 -3.08 -2.63
N LEU A 277 0.14 -1.98 -2.20
CA LEU A 277 -1.29 -1.71 -2.33
C LEU A 277 -1.51 -0.75 -3.50
N ILE A 278 -2.33 -1.13 -4.48
CA ILE A 278 -2.61 -0.30 -5.66
C ILE A 278 -4.11 -0.11 -5.81
N ASP A 279 -4.58 1.11 -5.62
CA ASP A 279 -5.99 1.42 -5.87
C ASP A 279 -6.18 1.94 -7.30
N GLU A 280 -7.19 1.38 -7.98
CA GLU A 280 -7.51 1.70 -9.37
C GLU A 280 -6.23 1.70 -10.25
N PHE A 281 -5.63 0.53 -10.43
CA PHE A 281 -4.35 0.36 -11.12
C PHE A 281 -4.28 1.14 -12.45
N GLU A 282 -5.35 1.08 -13.23
CA GLU A 282 -5.46 1.74 -14.54
C GLU A 282 -5.65 3.25 -14.49
N ASN A 283 -6.04 3.79 -13.33
CA ASN A 283 -6.43 5.19 -13.23
C ASN A 283 -5.28 6.14 -13.64
N GLY A 284 -5.54 6.97 -14.64
CA GLY A 284 -4.58 7.95 -15.18
C GLY A 284 -3.42 7.35 -15.98
N LEU A 285 -3.40 6.03 -16.24
CA LEU A 285 -2.44 5.40 -17.14
C LEU A 285 -2.95 5.43 -18.60
N GLY A 286 -2.02 5.62 -19.53
CA GLY A 286 -2.29 5.39 -20.95
C GLY A 286 -2.36 3.90 -21.28
N VAL A 287 -3.06 3.54 -22.33
CA VAL A 287 -3.21 2.14 -22.77
C VAL A 287 -1.83 1.47 -23.01
N ASN A 288 -0.86 2.23 -23.52
CA ASN A 288 0.51 1.78 -23.74
C ASN A 288 1.26 1.39 -22.47
N CYS A 289 0.90 1.95 -21.31
CA CYS A 289 1.58 1.69 -20.04
C CYS A 289 1.02 0.46 -19.32
N ILE A 290 -0.28 0.20 -19.50
CA ILE A 290 -1.02 -0.82 -18.73
C ILE A 290 -0.40 -2.20 -18.92
N ASN A 291 -0.04 -2.57 -20.15
CA ASN A 291 0.50 -3.89 -20.45
C ASN A 291 1.84 -4.15 -19.75
N GLN A 292 2.78 -3.23 -19.90
CA GLN A 292 4.13 -3.36 -19.36
C GLN A 292 4.14 -3.30 -17.84
N LEU A 293 3.35 -2.39 -17.24
CA LEU A 293 3.21 -2.34 -15.78
C LEU A 293 2.51 -3.58 -15.22
N ALA A 294 1.54 -4.14 -15.94
CA ALA A 294 0.91 -5.39 -15.52
C ALA A 294 1.90 -6.57 -15.53
N GLU A 295 2.80 -6.63 -16.51
CA GLU A 295 3.86 -7.65 -16.56
C GLU A 295 4.83 -7.53 -15.38
N LEU A 296 5.24 -6.32 -14.99
CA LEU A 296 6.08 -6.10 -13.80
C LEU A 296 5.41 -6.58 -12.50
N ILE A 297 4.08 -6.46 -12.41
CA ILE A 297 3.32 -6.92 -11.24
C ILE A 297 3.10 -8.45 -11.28
N LEU A 298 2.88 -9.02 -12.46
CA LEU A 298 2.65 -10.45 -12.63
C LEU A 298 3.93 -11.28 -12.46
N TYR A 299 5.07 -10.72 -12.84
CA TYR A 299 6.37 -11.38 -12.85
C TYR A 299 7.45 -10.51 -12.18
N PRO A 300 7.28 -10.20 -10.88
CA PRO A 300 8.23 -9.36 -10.18
C PRO A 300 9.58 -10.09 -9.99
N ASP A 301 10.68 -9.34 -10.07
CA ASP A 301 12.04 -9.86 -9.87
C ASP A 301 12.30 -10.34 -8.44
N VAL A 302 11.54 -9.83 -7.47
CA VAL A 302 11.64 -10.17 -6.06
C VAL A 302 10.28 -10.65 -5.53
N ASP A 303 10.31 -11.49 -4.48
CA ASP A 303 9.09 -12.05 -3.90
C ASP A 303 8.33 -10.99 -3.06
N ILE A 304 7.52 -10.18 -3.75
CA ILE A 304 6.61 -9.19 -3.18
C ILE A 304 5.18 -9.71 -3.12
N GLN A 305 4.35 -9.05 -2.33
CA GLN A 305 2.90 -9.26 -2.32
C GLN A 305 2.19 -8.03 -2.87
N VAL A 306 1.28 -8.23 -3.83
CA VAL A 306 0.51 -7.13 -4.42
C VAL A 306 -0.98 -7.33 -4.15
N VAL A 307 -1.62 -6.32 -3.57
CA VAL A 307 -3.08 -6.24 -3.42
C VAL A 307 -3.56 -5.02 -4.20
N MET A 308 -4.35 -5.28 -5.25
CA MET A 308 -4.76 -4.21 -6.16
C MET A 308 -6.24 -4.23 -6.47
N THR A 309 -6.78 -3.06 -6.83
CA THR A 309 -8.12 -2.94 -7.43
C THR A 309 -7.99 -2.58 -8.89
N SER A 310 -8.90 -3.05 -9.72
CA SER A 310 -9.04 -2.63 -11.11
C SER A 310 -10.48 -2.80 -11.60
N HIS A 311 -10.89 -1.89 -12.48
CA HIS A 311 -12.11 -2.01 -13.27
C HIS A 311 -11.80 -2.21 -14.76
N HIS A 312 -10.54 -2.19 -15.16
CA HIS A 312 -10.14 -2.24 -16.56
C HIS A 312 -10.24 -3.66 -17.10
N PRO A 313 -11.02 -3.92 -18.17
CA PRO A 313 -11.22 -5.26 -18.72
C PRO A 313 -9.93 -5.98 -19.08
N TYR A 314 -8.95 -5.25 -19.63
CA TYR A 314 -7.65 -5.80 -19.97
C TYR A 314 -6.92 -6.38 -18.75
N ILE A 315 -6.88 -5.63 -17.64
CA ILE A 315 -6.22 -6.08 -16.41
C ILE A 315 -6.91 -7.32 -15.85
N ILE A 316 -8.24 -7.25 -15.72
CA ILE A 316 -9.03 -8.36 -15.18
C ILE A 316 -8.83 -9.62 -16.02
N ASN A 317 -8.86 -9.50 -17.36
CA ASN A 317 -8.73 -10.64 -18.26
C ASN A 317 -7.31 -11.24 -18.29
N ASN A 318 -6.26 -10.45 -18.01
CA ASN A 318 -4.87 -10.94 -18.03
C ASN A 318 -4.45 -11.58 -16.69
N ILE A 319 -5.04 -11.16 -15.57
CA ILE A 319 -4.78 -11.76 -14.26
C ILE A 319 -5.55 -13.08 -14.13
N PRO A 320 -4.90 -14.17 -13.70
CA PRO A 320 -5.58 -15.45 -13.49
C PRO A 320 -6.78 -15.30 -12.54
N PHE A 321 -7.94 -15.87 -12.92
CA PHE A 321 -9.17 -15.76 -12.13
C PHE A 321 -9.04 -16.35 -10.71
N SER A 322 -8.11 -17.27 -10.48
CA SER A 322 -7.78 -17.78 -9.14
C SER A 322 -7.24 -16.69 -8.19
N LYS A 323 -6.82 -15.55 -8.74
CA LYS A 323 -6.33 -14.38 -7.99
C LYS A 323 -7.41 -13.30 -7.79
N TRP A 324 -8.60 -13.51 -8.33
CA TRP A 324 -9.69 -12.57 -8.17
C TRP A 324 -10.38 -12.77 -6.83
N LYS A 325 -10.69 -11.66 -6.20
CA LYS A 325 -11.58 -11.57 -5.04
C LYS A 325 -12.73 -10.65 -5.43
N VAL A 326 -13.90 -11.23 -5.62
CA VAL A 326 -15.11 -10.48 -6.00
C VAL A 326 -15.70 -9.86 -4.74
N VAL A 327 -15.69 -8.54 -4.69
CA VAL A 327 -16.15 -7.77 -3.53
C VAL A 327 -17.60 -7.39 -3.71
N THR A 328 -18.42 -7.71 -2.72
CA THR A 328 -19.84 -7.36 -2.64
C THR A 328 -20.13 -6.60 -1.35
N ARG A 329 -21.25 -5.92 -1.30
CA ARG A 329 -21.65 -5.12 -0.15
C ARG A 329 -23.13 -5.28 0.15
N ASN A 330 -23.44 -5.47 1.43
CA ASN A 330 -24.80 -5.36 1.95
C ASN A 330 -24.80 -4.37 3.12
N ALA A 331 -25.43 -3.23 2.96
CA ALA A 331 -25.39 -2.10 3.91
C ALA A 331 -23.94 -1.70 4.26
N SER A 332 -23.47 -1.96 5.49
CA SER A 332 -22.10 -1.68 5.93
C SER A 332 -21.17 -2.90 5.85
N ASP A 333 -21.70 -4.09 5.53
CA ASP A 333 -20.95 -5.33 5.45
C ASP A 333 -20.34 -5.51 4.06
N VAL A 334 -19.02 -5.55 3.98
CA VAL A 334 -18.24 -5.87 2.80
C VAL A 334 -17.89 -7.36 2.86
N SER A 335 -18.31 -8.11 1.86
CA SER A 335 -18.06 -9.56 1.72
C SER A 335 -17.19 -9.82 0.50
N ILE A 336 -16.38 -10.85 0.59
CA ILE A 336 -15.42 -11.23 -0.43
C ILE A 336 -15.70 -12.66 -0.87
N HIS A 337 -15.68 -12.88 -2.18
CA HIS A 337 -15.93 -14.19 -2.78
C HIS A 337 -14.83 -14.54 -3.76
N THR A 338 -14.42 -15.79 -3.77
CA THR A 338 -13.50 -16.31 -4.80
C THR A 338 -14.25 -16.54 -6.12
N ALA A 339 -13.52 -16.61 -7.22
CA ALA A 339 -14.10 -16.99 -8.51
C ALA A 339 -14.76 -18.38 -8.46
N GLU A 340 -14.16 -19.31 -7.70
CA GLU A 340 -14.68 -20.67 -7.48
C GLU A 340 -16.05 -20.66 -6.78
N GLU A 341 -16.19 -19.91 -5.69
CA GLU A 341 -17.46 -19.78 -4.94
C GLU A 341 -18.60 -19.24 -5.82
N LEU A 342 -18.24 -18.39 -6.81
CA LEU A 342 -19.20 -17.84 -7.79
C LEU A 342 -19.34 -18.71 -9.04
N ASN A 343 -18.73 -19.90 -9.08
CA ASN A 343 -18.70 -20.80 -10.24
C ASN A 343 -18.15 -20.16 -11.52
N ILE A 344 -17.16 -19.27 -11.38
CA ILE A 344 -16.48 -18.59 -12.48
C ILE A 344 -15.21 -19.36 -12.85
N GLY A 345 -14.90 -19.51 -14.14
CA GLY A 345 -13.57 -19.85 -14.62
C GLY A 345 -13.30 -21.33 -14.92
N LYS A 346 -14.26 -22.03 -15.50
CA LYS A 346 -14.10 -23.48 -15.79
C LYS A 346 -13.23 -23.81 -17.02
N HIS A 347 -13.06 -22.91 -18.01
CA HIS A 347 -12.43 -23.30 -19.30
C HIS A 347 -11.34 -22.35 -19.79
N SER A 348 -11.52 -21.02 -19.74
CA SER A 348 -10.51 -20.05 -20.18
C SER A 348 -10.55 -18.74 -19.40
N LYS A 349 -9.47 -17.95 -19.46
CA LYS A 349 -9.41 -16.60 -18.82
C LYS A 349 -10.50 -15.68 -19.39
N HIS A 350 -10.69 -15.70 -20.71
CA HIS A 350 -11.69 -14.85 -21.37
C HIS A 350 -13.11 -15.25 -20.97
N GLU A 351 -13.40 -16.54 -20.93
CA GLU A 351 -14.70 -17.04 -20.49
C GLU A 351 -14.96 -16.69 -19.02
N ALA A 352 -13.96 -16.81 -18.14
CA ALA A 352 -14.05 -16.40 -16.75
C ALA A 352 -14.41 -14.91 -16.64
N PHE A 353 -13.76 -14.05 -17.44
CA PHE A 353 -14.10 -12.63 -17.47
C PHE A 353 -15.52 -12.38 -17.95
N MET A 354 -15.98 -13.06 -19.02
CA MET A 354 -17.35 -12.94 -19.50
C MET A 354 -18.39 -13.42 -18.47
N GLN A 355 -18.08 -14.49 -17.74
CA GLN A 355 -18.91 -14.96 -16.63
C GLN A 355 -18.96 -13.92 -15.50
N LEU A 356 -17.79 -13.39 -15.08
CA LEU A 356 -17.68 -12.36 -14.03
C LEU A 356 -18.58 -11.16 -14.31
N ILE A 357 -18.49 -10.56 -15.52
CA ILE A 357 -19.25 -9.36 -15.88
C ILE A 357 -20.76 -9.63 -16.02
N GLN A 358 -21.19 -10.89 -16.07
CA GLN A 358 -22.60 -11.27 -16.09
C GLN A 358 -23.18 -11.45 -14.68
N THR A 359 -22.34 -11.66 -13.67
CA THR A 359 -22.81 -11.86 -12.28
C THR A 359 -23.47 -10.61 -11.71
N THR A 360 -24.48 -10.79 -10.87
CA THR A 360 -25.07 -9.71 -10.06
C THR A 360 -24.02 -9.08 -9.14
N ALA A 361 -23.18 -9.90 -8.54
CA ALA A 361 -22.07 -9.46 -7.69
C ALA A 361 -21.20 -8.39 -8.38
N TYR A 362 -20.83 -8.59 -9.65
CA TYR A 362 -20.01 -7.61 -10.39
C TYR A 362 -20.83 -6.41 -10.88
N LYS A 363 -22.06 -6.61 -11.34
CA LYS A 363 -22.91 -5.53 -11.90
C LYS A 363 -23.44 -4.58 -10.85
N THR A 364 -23.94 -5.12 -9.75
CA THR A 364 -24.66 -4.35 -8.72
C THR A 364 -23.95 -4.32 -7.38
N GLY A 365 -22.97 -5.17 -7.19
CA GLY A 365 -22.24 -5.30 -5.92
C GLY A 365 -23.01 -6.04 -4.83
N VAL A 366 -24.11 -6.70 -5.18
CA VAL A 366 -24.94 -7.49 -4.25
C VAL A 366 -25.01 -8.93 -4.75
N LEU A 367 -24.98 -9.89 -3.82
CA LEU A 367 -25.22 -11.31 -4.10
C LEU A 367 -26.70 -11.65 -3.97
#